data_049a0b3624421254260b827dd3ed57a4
#
_entry.id   049a0b3624421254260b827dd3ed57a4
#
_cell.length_a   1.000
_cell.length_b   1.000
_cell.length_c   1.000
_cell.angle_alpha   90.00
_cell.angle_beta   90.00
_cell.angle_gamma   90.00
#
_symmetry.space_group_name_H-M   'P 1'
#
loop_
_entity.id
_entity.type
_entity.pdbx_description
1 polymer ?
#
loop_
_entity_poly.entity_id
_entity_poly.type
_entity_poly.pdbx_seq_one_letter_code
_entity_poly.pdbx_strand_id
1 'polypeptide(L)'
;MSQLDTWEWFGNRTFHYSQFEPLAALREARERSATTVSVCLPARNEAATIGQIVRVLRRSLLERSRLVDEIVVVDGGSSDGTVAIAQSEGAVVHCEGDVLPEEGPGSGKGEGLWKSLHVCHGDLICWIDADIRNIHPRFVYGLLGPLFTDPGIVYVKAFYERPIRERNALRATGGGRVTELLARPVLN
;
A
#
# COMPACT_ATOMS: atom_id res chain seq x y z
N MET A 1 13.29 -6.08 -26.59
CA MET A 1 12.32 -4.95 -26.59
C MET A 1 13.08 -3.70 -27.00
N SER A 2 12.63 -2.97 -28.03
CA SER A 2 13.26 -1.71 -28.42
C SER A 2 12.95 -0.61 -27.38
N GLN A 3 13.73 0.47 -27.36
CA GLN A 3 13.51 1.59 -26.43
C GLN A 3 12.13 2.27 -26.67
N LEU A 4 11.65 2.27 -27.91
CA LEU A 4 10.32 2.75 -28.29
C LEU A 4 9.21 1.86 -27.69
N ASP A 5 9.38 0.54 -27.72
CA ASP A 5 8.43 -0.43 -27.16
C ASP A 5 8.28 -0.25 -25.63
N THR A 6 9.37 0.12 -24.95
CA THR A 6 9.36 0.37 -23.48
C THR A 6 8.56 1.61 -23.12
N TRP A 7 8.69 2.71 -23.86
CA TRP A 7 7.94 3.96 -23.61
C TRP A 7 6.46 3.81 -23.93
N GLU A 8 6.11 3.10 -24.99
CA GLU A 8 4.74 2.79 -25.35
C GLU A 8 4.10 1.88 -24.28
N TRP A 9 4.81 0.85 -23.85
CA TRP A 9 4.38 -0.02 -22.74
C TRP A 9 4.14 0.79 -21.48
N PHE A 10 5.07 1.67 -21.11
CA PHE A 10 4.96 2.51 -19.92
C PHE A 10 3.74 3.43 -19.99
N GLY A 11 3.51 4.08 -21.14
CA GLY A 11 2.35 4.94 -21.36
C GLY A 11 1.02 4.18 -21.22
N ASN A 12 0.94 2.98 -21.78
CA ASN A 12 -0.25 2.15 -21.75
C ASN A 12 -0.48 1.44 -20.40
N ARG A 13 0.53 1.38 -19.52
CA ARG A 13 0.48 0.71 -18.21
C ARG A 13 0.65 1.67 -17.03
N THR A 14 0.48 2.96 -17.27
CA THR A 14 0.52 4.00 -16.24
C THR A 14 -0.87 4.61 -16.08
N PHE A 15 -1.37 4.61 -14.85
CA PHE A 15 -2.71 5.06 -14.51
C PHE A 15 -2.65 6.19 -13.48
N HIS A 16 -3.48 7.20 -13.68
CA HIS A 16 -3.68 8.23 -12.67
C HIS A 16 -4.92 7.88 -11.83
N TYR A 17 -4.87 8.07 -10.53
CA TYR A 17 -5.96 7.69 -9.61
C TYR A 17 -7.32 8.28 -9.98
N SER A 18 -7.35 9.48 -10.61
CA SER A 18 -8.59 10.13 -11.01
C SER A 18 -9.37 9.39 -12.11
N GLN A 19 -8.74 8.47 -12.81
CA GLN A 19 -9.41 7.60 -13.80
C GLN A 19 -10.39 6.63 -13.13
N PHE A 20 -10.24 6.42 -11.81
CA PHE A 20 -11.06 5.51 -11.02
C PHE A 20 -12.09 6.25 -10.15
N GLU A 21 -12.36 7.49 -10.46
CA GLU A 21 -13.41 8.29 -9.86
C GLU A 21 -14.57 8.47 -10.87
N PRO A 22 -15.82 8.39 -10.42
CA PRO A 22 -16.27 8.16 -9.04
C PRO A 22 -16.14 6.70 -8.60
N LEU A 23 -15.92 6.48 -7.29
CA LEU A 23 -15.69 5.14 -6.70
C LEU A 23 -16.86 4.16 -6.87
N ALA A 24 -18.04 4.64 -7.26
CA ALA A 24 -19.21 3.79 -7.53
C ALA A 24 -18.91 2.79 -8.66
N ALA A 25 -18.33 3.24 -9.77
CA ALA A 25 -17.96 2.37 -10.89
C ALA A 25 -16.90 1.34 -10.48
N LEU A 26 -15.95 1.75 -9.64
CA LEU A 26 -14.92 0.84 -9.15
C LEU A 26 -15.52 -0.22 -8.20
N ARG A 27 -16.46 0.17 -7.34
CA ARG A 27 -17.19 -0.76 -6.49
C ARG A 27 -17.97 -1.78 -7.32
N GLU A 28 -18.71 -1.34 -8.36
CA GLU A 28 -19.42 -2.24 -9.26
C GLU A 28 -18.48 -3.22 -9.97
N ALA A 29 -17.29 -2.77 -10.39
CA ALA A 29 -16.27 -3.63 -10.99
C ALA A 29 -15.78 -4.69 -10.01
N ARG A 30 -15.53 -4.30 -8.75
CA ARG A 30 -15.17 -5.23 -7.68
C ARG A 30 -16.28 -6.25 -7.40
N GLU A 31 -17.54 -5.78 -7.28
CA GLU A 31 -18.70 -6.65 -7.02
C GLU A 31 -18.86 -7.71 -8.12
N ARG A 32 -18.65 -7.33 -9.39
CA ARG A 32 -18.68 -8.28 -10.51
C ARG A 32 -17.58 -9.33 -10.46
N SER A 33 -16.39 -8.97 -9.98
CA SER A 33 -15.27 -9.91 -9.84
C SER A 33 -15.38 -10.79 -8.58
N ALA A 34 -16.25 -10.44 -7.65
CA ALA A 34 -16.36 -11.05 -6.31
C ALA A 34 -15.03 -11.09 -5.53
N THR A 35 -14.09 -10.20 -5.87
CA THR A 35 -12.74 -10.16 -5.31
C THR A 35 -12.74 -9.48 -3.94
N THR A 36 -12.13 -10.10 -2.96
CA THR A 36 -11.91 -9.55 -1.62
C THR A 36 -10.57 -8.82 -1.52
N VAL A 37 -10.49 -7.79 -0.67
CA VAL A 37 -9.33 -6.91 -0.56
C VAL A 37 -8.91 -6.73 0.89
N SER A 38 -7.66 -7.04 1.18
CA SER A 38 -6.98 -6.66 2.42
C SER A 38 -6.10 -5.43 2.19
N VAL A 39 -6.19 -4.44 3.06
CA VAL A 39 -5.15 -3.40 3.17
C VAL A 39 -4.24 -3.77 4.31
N CYS A 40 -2.96 -3.96 4.03
CA CYS A 40 -1.96 -4.33 5.02
C CYS A 40 -0.99 -3.17 5.28
N LEU A 41 -0.75 -2.90 6.55
CA LEU A 41 0.14 -1.87 7.07
C LEU A 41 1.26 -2.54 7.89
N PRO A 42 2.43 -2.87 7.29
CA PRO A 42 3.59 -3.25 8.08
C PRO A 42 4.05 -2.06 8.92
N ALA A 43 4.10 -2.22 10.23
CA ALA A 43 4.36 -1.12 11.16
C ALA A 43 5.42 -1.48 12.20
N ARG A 44 6.26 -0.51 12.55
CA ARG A 44 7.15 -0.60 13.70
C ARG A 44 7.44 0.79 14.27
N ASN A 45 6.92 1.07 15.47
CA ASN A 45 7.04 2.37 16.13
C ASN A 45 6.44 3.52 15.32
N GLU A 46 5.19 3.36 14.88
CA GLU A 46 4.45 4.31 14.05
C GLU A 46 3.22 4.89 14.77
N ALA A 47 3.29 5.02 16.11
CA ALA A 47 2.20 5.56 16.95
C ALA A 47 1.73 6.96 16.48
N ALA A 48 2.63 7.75 15.88
CA ALA A 48 2.32 9.11 15.43
C ALA A 48 1.40 9.15 14.18
N THR A 49 1.35 8.09 13.38
CA THR A 49 0.69 8.07 12.06
C THR A 49 -0.36 6.99 11.93
N ILE A 50 -0.15 5.83 12.54
CA ILE A 50 -0.98 4.63 12.33
C ILE A 50 -2.47 4.87 12.59
N GLY A 51 -2.82 5.60 13.65
CA GLY A 51 -4.21 5.85 14.00
C GLY A 51 -4.94 6.67 12.94
N GLN A 52 -4.31 7.71 12.40
CA GLN A 52 -4.88 8.49 11.32
C GLN A 52 -5.04 7.66 10.05
N ILE A 53 -4.04 6.84 9.71
CA ILE A 53 -4.07 5.99 8.52
C ILE A 53 -5.23 5.02 8.59
N VAL A 54 -5.33 4.23 9.66
CA VAL A 54 -6.41 3.26 9.86
C VAL A 54 -7.77 3.93 9.80
N ARG A 55 -7.96 5.03 10.54
CA ARG A 55 -9.23 5.79 10.58
C ARG A 55 -9.68 6.27 9.20
N VAL A 56 -8.76 6.86 8.42
CA VAL A 56 -9.08 7.41 7.09
C VAL A 56 -9.45 6.29 6.12
N LEU A 57 -8.67 5.21 6.09
CA LEU A 57 -8.91 4.08 5.21
C LEU A 57 -10.20 3.34 5.60
N ARG A 58 -10.42 3.07 6.88
CA ARG A 58 -11.62 2.41 7.38
C ARG A 58 -12.88 3.17 7.01
N ARG A 59 -12.97 4.45 7.36
CA ARG A 59 -14.16 5.26 7.08
C ARG A 59 -14.46 5.40 5.60
N SER A 60 -13.43 5.55 4.78
CA SER A 60 -13.62 5.84 3.35
C SER A 60 -13.78 4.57 2.50
N LEU A 61 -12.96 3.55 2.75
CA LEU A 61 -12.85 2.40 1.86
C LEU A 61 -13.55 1.16 2.37
N LEU A 62 -13.61 0.95 3.68
CA LEU A 62 -14.31 -0.18 4.26
C LEU A 62 -15.79 0.15 4.51
N GLU A 63 -16.09 1.25 5.20
CA GLU A 63 -17.45 1.58 5.62
C GLU A 63 -18.27 2.26 4.49
N ARG A 64 -17.72 3.31 3.85
CA ARG A 64 -18.47 4.11 2.87
C ARG A 64 -18.50 3.49 1.48
N SER A 65 -17.35 3.21 0.89
CA SER A 65 -17.26 2.72 -0.49
C SER A 65 -17.29 1.20 -0.62
N ARG A 66 -16.99 0.48 0.45
CA ARG A 66 -16.91 -0.98 0.50
C ARG A 66 -15.96 -1.55 -0.57
N LEU A 67 -14.85 -0.86 -0.81
CA LEU A 67 -13.80 -1.31 -1.72
C LEU A 67 -12.77 -2.22 -1.03
N VAL A 68 -12.77 -2.24 0.31
CA VAL A 68 -11.84 -2.99 1.15
C VAL A 68 -12.65 -3.79 2.15
N ASP A 69 -12.22 -5.01 2.47
CA ASP A 69 -12.91 -5.91 3.40
C ASP A 69 -12.28 -5.89 4.79
N GLU A 70 -10.96 -5.70 4.86
CA GLU A 70 -10.24 -5.64 6.12
C GLU A 70 -9.04 -4.70 6.06
N ILE A 71 -8.64 -4.21 7.24
CA ILE A 71 -7.41 -3.47 7.44
C ILE A 71 -6.59 -4.24 8.47
N VAL A 72 -5.44 -4.73 8.05
CA VAL A 72 -4.52 -5.54 8.84
C VAL A 72 -3.26 -4.73 9.12
N VAL A 73 -2.81 -4.77 10.37
CA VAL A 73 -1.50 -4.24 10.77
C VAL A 73 -0.61 -5.42 11.15
N VAL A 74 0.55 -5.54 10.54
CA VAL A 74 1.59 -6.50 10.93
C VAL A 74 2.66 -5.74 11.69
N ASP A 75 2.70 -5.94 13.02
CA ASP A 75 3.56 -5.20 13.92
C ASP A 75 4.91 -5.90 14.11
N GLY A 76 5.98 -5.22 13.73
CA GLY A 76 7.36 -5.68 13.84
C GLY A 76 8.00 -5.45 15.23
N GLY A 77 7.22 -5.58 16.31
CA GLY A 77 7.69 -5.43 17.69
C GLY A 77 7.78 -3.97 18.13
N SER A 78 6.70 -3.22 17.98
CA SER A 78 6.60 -1.83 18.44
C SER A 78 6.62 -1.72 19.97
N SER A 79 7.26 -0.67 20.46
CA SER A 79 7.33 -0.34 21.90
C SER A 79 6.63 0.97 22.27
N ASP A 80 6.01 1.68 21.31
CA ASP A 80 5.51 3.05 21.44
C ASP A 80 3.97 3.18 21.48
N GLY A 81 3.23 2.10 21.58
CA GLY A 81 1.76 2.14 21.57
C GLY A 81 1.12 2.01 20.20
N THR A 82 1.89 1.79 19.14
CA THR A 82 1.40 1.55 17.75
C THR A 82 0.25 0.52 17.72
N VAL A 83 0.44 -0.63 18.36
CA VAL A 83 -0.53 -1.73 18.42
C VAL A 83 -1.87 -1.28 19.03
N ALA A 84 -1.82 -0.68 20.21
CA ALA A 84 -3.03 -0.24 20.90
C ALA A 84 -3.81 0.83 20.11
N ILE A 85 -3.09 1.75 19.47
CA ILE A 85 -3.70 2.79 18.63
C ILE A 85 -4.35 2.17 17.41
N ALA A 86 -3.67 1.26 16.70
CA ALA A 86 -4.22 0.60 15.51
C ALA A 86 -5.50 -0.20 15.84
N GLN A 87 -5.48 -0.95 16.94
CA GLN A 87 -6.65 -1.70 17.43
C GLN A 87 -7.82 -0.78 17.79
N SER A 88 -7.55 0.33 18.47
CA SER A 88 -8.59 1.29 18.86
C SER A 88 -9.27 1.96 17.65
N GLU A 89 -8.58 2.06 16.52
CA GLU A 89 -9.12 2.57 15.28
C GLU A 89 -9.77 1.49 14.39
N GLY A 90 -9.77 0.22 14.86
CA GLY A 90 -10.49 -0.88 14.22
C GLY A 90 -9.69 -1.70 13.21
N ALA A 91 -8.37 -1.65 13.26
CA ALA A 91 -7.52 -2.59 12.51
C ALA A 91 -7.41 -3.94 13.23
N VAL A 92 -7.29 -5.01 12.46
CA VAL A 92 -6.83 -6.31 12.96
C VAL A 92 -5.31 -6.25 13.09
N VAL A 93 -4.77 -6.54 14.25
CA VAL A 93 -3.32 -6.44 14.49
C VAL A 93 -2.73 -7.81 14.78
N HIS A 94 -1.70 -8.17 14.03
CA HIS A 94 -0.88 -9.35 14.25
C HIS A 94 0.53 -8.94 14.61
N CYS A 95 1.08 -9.55 15.68
CA CYS A 95 2.51 -9.41 15.97
C CYS A 95 3.30 -10.28 15.02
N GLU A 96 4.30 -9.72 14.35
CA GLU A 96 5.16 -10.43 13.39
C GLU A 96 5.77 -11.71 13.99
N GLY A 97 6.16 -11.66 15.27
CA GLY A 97 6.72 -12.82 15.97
C GLY A 97 5.76 -13.98 16.19
N ASP A 98 4.44 -13.73 16.16
CA ASP A 98 3.41 -14.75 16.39
C ASP A 98 2.98 -15.42 15.07
N VAL A 99 3.37 -14.86 13.92
CA VAL A 99 3.07 -15.41 12.60
C VAL A 99 4.22 -16.32 12.17
N LEU A 100 3.93 -17.62 11.94
CA LEU A 100 4.92 -18.65 11.59
C LEU A 100 6.12 -18.66 12.55
N PRO A 101 5.92 -18.86 13.85
CA PRO A 101 7.00 -18.81 14.84
C PRO A 101 8.07 -19.87 14.61
N GLU A 102 7.71 -20.97 13.93
CA GLU A 102 8.62 -22.06 13.54
C GLU A 102 9.70 -21.65 12.55
N GLU A 103 9.45 -20.62 11.73
CA GLU A 103 10.42 -20.08 10.77
C GLU A 103 11.46 -19.17 11.45
N GLY A 104 11.27 -18.91 12.74
CA GLY A 104 12.15 -18.07 13.54
C GLY A 104 11.93 -16.58 13.35
N PRO A 105 12.69 -15.75 14.07
CA PRO A 105 12.61 -14.31 13.95
C PRO A 105 13.34 -13.82 12.71
N GLY A 106 12.60 -13.30 11.74
CA GLY A 106 13.16 -12.51 10.67
C GLY A 106 13.46 -11.07 11.10
N SER A 107 13.96 -10.26 10.20
CA SER A 107 14.19 -8.85 10.48
C SER A 107 13.96 -7.98 9.24
N GLY A 108 13.39 -6.79 9.48
CA GLY A 108 13.18 -5.79 8.46
C GLY A 108 11.83 -5.86 7.76
N LYS A 109 11.56 -4.86 6.92
CA LYS A 109 10.26 -4.67 6.27
C LYS A 109 9.80 -5.86 5.43
N GLY A 110 10.74 -6.59 4.83
CA GLY A 110 10.44 -7.78 4.01
C GLY A 110 9.78 -8.89 4.81
N GLU A 111 10.15 -9.07 6.06
CA GLU A 111 9.54 -10.05 6.98
C GLU A 111 8.06 -9.76 7.21
N GLY A 112 7.73 -8.53 7.59
CA GLY A 112 6.33 -8.13 7.77
C GLY A 112 5.49 -8.27 6.51
N LEU A 113 6.06 -7.99 5.32
CA LEU A 113 5.38 -8.20 4.03
C LEU A 113 5.15 -9.68 3.76
N TRP A 114 6.15 -10.53 3.98
CA TRP A 114 6.03 -11.97 3.78
C TRP A 114 5.00 -12.59 4.74
N LYS A 115 5.10 -12.28 6.01
CA LYS A 115 4.16 -12.78 7.03
C LYS A 115 2.74 -12.29 6.82
N SER A 116 2.56 -11.10 6.23
CA SER A 116 1.22 -10.59 5.91
C SER A 116 0.44 -11.48 4.94
N LEU A 117 1.13 -12.25 4.08
CA LEU A 117 0.49 -13.21 3.17
C LEU A 117 -0.24 -14.35 3.90
N HIS A 118 0.08 -14.58 5.18
CA HIS A 118 -0.51 -15.64 6.00
C HIS A 118 -1.64 -15.15 6.90
N VAL A 119 -1.77 -13.83 7.07
CA VAL A 119 -2.77 -13.24 7.98
C VAL A 119 -3.78 -12.34 7.28
N CYS A 120 -3.52 -11.96 6.03
CA CYS A 120 -4.48 -11.26 5.19
C CYS A 120 -5.38 -12.29 4.47
N HIS A 121 -6.69 -12.05 4.45
CA HIS A 121 -7.69 -12.96 3.90
C HIS A 121 -8.21 -12.54 2.52
N GLY A 122 -7.85 -11.34 2.05
CA GLY A 122 -8.27 -10.85 0.74
C GLY A 122 -7.55 -11.56 -0.41
N ASP A 123 -8.25 -11.74 -1.53
CA ASP A 123 -7.68 -12.20 -2.79
C ASP A 123 -6.62 -11.22 -3.32
N LEU A 124 -6.78 -9.95 -2.99
CA LEU A 124 -5.81 -8.88 -3.26
C LEU A 124 -5.29 -8.30 -1.94
N ILE A 125 -3.97 -8.12 -1.86
CA ILE A 125 -3.34 -7.44 -0.73
C ILE A 125 -2.75 -6.12 -1.22
N CYS A 126 -3.21 -5.02 -0.62
CA CYS A 126 -2.69 -3.68 -0.86
C CYS A 126 -1.79 -3.25 0.30
N TRP A 127 -0.48 -3.21 0.08
CA TRP A 127 0.47 -2.77 1.10
C TRP A 127 0.62 -1.25 1.08
N ILE A 128 0.46 -0.64 2.24
CA ILE A 128 0.60 0.81 2.47
C ILE A 128 1.61 1.04 3.60
N ASP A 129 2.50 1.98 3.43
CA ASP A 129 3.46 2.36 4.46
C ASP A 129 2.76 3.00 5.68
N ALA A 130 3.16 2.60 6.87
CA ALA A 130 2.55 3.06 8.13
C ALA A 130 3.06 4.44 8.61
N ASP A 131 4.07 5.02 7.96
CA ASP A 131 4.67 6.33 8.29
C ASP A 131 4.11 7.51 7.46
N ILE A 132 3.06 7.27 6.66
CA ILE A 132 2.47 8.29 5.78
C ILE A 132 1.70 9.31 6.61
N ARG A 133 2.12 10.58 6.56
CA ARG A 133 1.49 11.69 7.30
C ARG A 133 0.28 12.29 6.58
N ASN A 134 0.25 12.25 5.27
CA ASN A 134 -0.79 12.83 4.41
C ASN A 134 -1.62 11.75 3.70
N ILE A 135 -1.98 10.71 4.45
CA ILE A 135 -2.76 9.60 3.92
C ILE A 135 -4.06 10.08 3.27
N HIS A 136 -4.36 9.53 2.11
CA HIS A 136 -5.61 9.76 1.40
C HIS A 136 -6.12 8.44 0.79
N PRO A 137 -7.43 8.18 0.74
CA PRO A 137 -7.98 6.94 0.17
C PRO A 137 -7.52 6.64 -1.26
N ARG A 138 -7.16 7.69 -2.03
CA ARG A 138 -6.62 7.54 -3.40
C ARG A 138 -5.35 6.69 -3.48
N PHE A 139 -4.58 6.58 -2.42
CA PHE A 139 -3.39 5.72 -2.39
C PHE A 139 -3.75 4.25 -2.50
N VAL A 140 -4.91 3.86 -2.01
CA VAL A 140 -5.43 2.50 -2.11
C VAL A 140 -6.27 2.31 -3.37
N TYR A 141 -7.30 3.15 -3.61
CA TYR A 141 -8.15 2.93 -4.77
C TYR A 141 -7.44 3.17 -6.11
N GLY A 142 -6.39 3.99 -6.13
CA GLY A 142 -5.54 4.16 -7.30
C GLY A 142 -4.72 2.91 -7.64
N LEU A 143 -4.37 2.09 -6.63
CA LEU A 143 -3.73 0.79 -6.82
C LEU A 143 -4.72 -0.30 -7.22
N LEU A 144 -5.92 -0.28 -6.64
CA LEU A 144 -6.98 -1.25 -6.92
C LEU A 144 -7.63 -1.05 -8.28
N GLY A 145 -7.69 0.21 -8.75
CA GLY A 145 -8.36 0.57 -10.00
C GLY A 145 -7.95 -0.27 -11.20
N PRO A 146 -6.66 -0.32 -11.55
CA PRO A 146 -6.21 -1.15 -12.67
C PRO A 146 -6.53 -2.63 -12.50
N LEU A 147 -6.41 -3.16 -11.27
CA LEU A 147 -6.69 -4.58 -10.97
C LEU A 147 -8.16 -4.97 -11.17
N PHE A 148 -9.09 -4.04 -10.94
CA PHE A 148 -10.52 -4.29 -11.15
C PHE A 148 -10.99 -4.01 -12.58
N THR A 149 -10.25 -3.18 -13.34
CA THR A 149 -10.68 -2.74 -14.68
C THR A 149 -10.00 -3.49 -15.81
N ASP A 150 -8.82 -4.08 -15.58
CA ASP A 150 -8.08 -4.87 -16.57
C ASP A 150 -7.68 -6.23 -15.97
N PRO A 151 -8.34 -7.33 -16.37
CA PRO A 151 -8.04 -8.67 -15.85
C PRO A 151 -6.63 -9.18 -16.24
N GLY A 152 -5.95 -8.52 -17.16
CA GLY A 152 -4.54 -8.83 -17.50
C GLY A 152 -3.53 -8.21 -16.54
N ILE A 153 -3.97 -7.37 -15.61
CA ILE A 153 -3.12 -6.75 -14.59
C ILE A 153 -3.22 -7.53 -13.28
N VAL A 154 -2.12 -8.10 -12.85
CA VAL A 154 -2.02 -8.88 -11.60
C VAL A 154 -1.16 -8.20 -10.53
N TYR A 155 -0.47 -7.13 -10.89
CA TYR A 155 0.40 -6.38 -9.99
C TYR A 155 0.40 -4.89 -10.34
N VAL A 156 0.24 -4.04 -9.34
CA VAL A 156 0.30 -2.59 -9.47
C VAL A 156 1.26 -2.01 -8.45
N LYS A 157 2.14 -1.13 -8.89
CA LYS A 157 3.06 -0.41 -8.02
C LYS A 157 2.82 1.10 -8.11
N ALA A 158 2.59 1.73 -6.98
CA ALA A 158 2.51 3.18 -6.92
C ALA A 158 3.88 3.82 -7.20
N PHE A 159 3.86 4.91 -7.94
CA PHE A 159 4.97 5.84 -7.98
C PHE A 159 4.43 7.25 -7.67
N TYR A 160 5.24 8.07 -7.05
CA TYR A 160 4.88 9.42 -6.66
C TYR A 160 6.13 10.29 -6.60
N GLU A 161 5.92 11.57 -6.81
CA GLU A 161 7.00 12.55 -6.64
C GLU A 161 7.38 12.63 -5.17
N ARG A 162 8.68 12.52 -4.90
CA ARG A 162 9.25 12.70 -3.55
C ARG A 162 9.99 14.03 -3.50
N PRO A 163 9.33 15.13 -3.09
CA PRO A 163 10.00 16.39 -2.95
C PRO A 163 11.08 16.32 -1.87
N ILE A 164 12.25 16.85 -2.15
CA ILE A 164 13.33 17.00 -1.16
C ILE A 164 13.29 18.41 -0.61
N ARG A 165 13.32 18.53 0.71
CA ARG A 165 13.48 19.80 1.38
C ARG A 165 14.97 20.10 1.51
N GLU A 166 15.47 21.06 0.73
CA GLU A 166 16.84 21.61 0.87
C GLU A 166 16.76 22.98 1.54
N ARG A 167 17.24 23.07 2.79
CA ARG A 167 17.25 24.30 3.60
C ARG A 167 15.92 25.10 3.52
N ASN A 168 15.78 26.00 2.55
CA ASN A 168 14.59 26.86 2.39
C ASN A 168 13.81 26.63 1.10
N ALA A 169 14.09 25.60 0.31
CA ALA A 169 13.41 25.30 -0.96
C ALA A 169 12.91 23.86 -0.99
N LEU A 170 11.72 23.67 -1.59
CA LEU A 170 11.18 22.37 -1.96
C LEU A 170 11.60 22.10 -3.41
N ARG A 171 12.43 21.08 -3.64
CA ARG A 171 12.65 20.54 -4.98
C ARG A 171 11.61 19.46 -5.25
N ALA A 172 10.91 19.58 -6.37
CA ALA A 172 9.83 18.68 -6.74
C ALA A 172 10.29 17.21 -6.95
N THR A 173 11.56 16.99 -7.30
CA THR A 173 12.11 15.66 -7.61
C THR A 173 13.43 15.41 -6.88
N GLY A 174 13.76 14.15 -6.61
CA GLY A 174 15.07 13.76 -6.05
C GLY A 174 15.03 12.72 -4.93
N GLY A 175 13.85 12.26 -4.52
CA GLY A 175 13.69 11.10 -3.65
C GLY A 175 13.88 9.77 -4.42
N GLY A 176 14.22 8.71 -3.71
CA GLY A 176 14.42 7.39 -4.33
C GLY A 176 15.79 7.20 -4.98
N ARG A 177 16.82 7.85 -4.47
CA ARG A 177 18.19 7.84 -5.03
C ARG A 177 18.72 6.43 -5.29
N VAL A 178 18.46 5.47 -4.43
CA VAL A 178 18.92 4.09 -4.62
C VAL A 178 18.28 3.48 -5.87
N THR A 179 16.99 3.70 -6.09
CA THR A 179 16.29 3.22 -7.28
C THR A 179 16.82 3.90 -8.55
N GLU A 180 16.99 5.22 -8.53
CA GLU A 180 17.37 6.00 -9.72
C GLU A 180 18.87 5.87 -10.05
N LEU A 181 19.73 5.84 -9.03
CA LEU A 181 21.20 5.88 -9.23
C LEU A 181 21.83 4.49 -9.26
N LEU A 182 21.19 3.48 -8.71
CA LEU A 182 21.72 2.12 -8.63
C LEU A 182 20.83 1.10 -9.32
N ALA A 183 19.58 0.93 -8.87
CA ALA A 183 18.75 -0.17 -9.34
C ALA A 183 18.38 0.00 -10.83
N ARG A 184 17.99 1.18 -11.27
CA ARG A 184 17.60 1.43 -12.67
C ARG A 184 18.77 1.24 -13.65
N PRO A 185 19.99 1.77 -13.44
CA PRO A 185 21.12 1.51 -14.32
C PRO A 185 21.59 0.05 -14.36
N VAL A 186 21.38 -0.71 -13.30
CA VAL A 186 21.77 -2.13 -13.24
C VAL A 186 20.78 -3.06 -13.93
N LEU A 187 19.48 -2.65 -14.00
CA LEU A 187 18.41 -3.45 -14.57
C LEU A 187 18.12 -3.12 -16.05
N ASN A 188 18.70 -2.05 -16.59
CA ASN A 188 18.66 -1.68 -18.02
C ASN A 188 19.94 -2.11 -18.72
#